data_1b17ff4e5f9f56aa4c6bc22fe4caf3dd
#
_entry.id   1b17ff4e5f9f56aa4c6bc22fe4caf3dd
#
_cell.length_a   1.000
_cell.length_b   1.000
_cell.length_c   1.000
_cell.angle_alpha   90.00
_cell.angle_beta   90.00
_cell.angle_gamma   90.00
#
_symmetry.space_group_name_H-M   'P 1'
#
loop_
_entity.id
_entity.type
_entity.pdbx_description
1 polymer ?
#
loop_
_entity_poly.entity_id
_entity_poly.type
_entity_poly.pdbx_seq_one_letter_code
_entity_poly.pdbx_strand_id
1 'polypeptide(L)'
;MPRTFAYVRVSTIGQTTDNQVLEIESAGFKVEPRRIITETISGSVAINQRRGFARLLDKLEPGDVLVVTKLDRLGRDAMDVSATVAKLAEIGVRVHCLALGGVDLTSSTGKLTMGVINAVAEFERDLLVERTQAGLSRAKAEGKTLGRPASLTEDRRKVVEQRLVDGASVSTLAREFKTSRQTIMRVRDAMSPS
;
A
#
# COMPACT_ATOMS: atom_id res chain seq x y z
N MET A 1 -27.48 -20.53 15.01
CA MET A 1 -27.75 -19.73 13.79
C MET A 1 -26.47 -18.98 13.42
N PRO A 2 -26.11 -18.87 12.13
CA PRO A 2 -24.97 -18.10 11.71
C PRO A 2 -25.06 -16.66 12.21
N ARG A 3 -23.98 -16.14 12.79
CA ARG A 3 -23.90 -14.74 13.22
C ARG A 3 -23.40 -13.90 12.06
N THR A 4 -23.94 -12.69 11.90
CA THR A 4 -23.49 -11.75 10.88
C THR A 4 -22.66 -10.65 11.53
N PHE A 5 -21.46 -10.43 11.01
CA PHE A 5 -20.53 -9.37 11.38
C PHE A 5 -20.41 -8.38 10.24
N ALA A 6 -20.21 -7.11 10.56
CA ALA A 6 -19.86 -6.07 9.61
C ALA A 6 -18.48 -5.49 9.96
N TYR A 7 -17.64 -5.32 8.95
CA TYR A 7 -16.39 -4.58 9.10
C TYR A 7 -16.45 -3.31 8.26
N VAL A 8 -16.42 -2.17 8.93
CA VAL A 8 -16.55 -0.84 8.35
C VAL A 8 -15.30 -0.02 8.64
N ARG A 9 -14.84 0.72 7.65
CA ARG A 9 -13.57 1.46 7.72
C ARG A 9 -13.71 2.86 7.13
N VAL A 10 -13.09 3.83 7.81
CA VAL A 10 -12.89 5.20 7.31
C VAL A 10 -11.42 5.55 7.32
N SER A 11 -11.00 6.47 6.44
CA SER A 11 -9.59 6.86 6.30
C SER A 11 -9.19 7.98 7.26
N THR A 12 -10.14 8.80 7.71
CA THR A 12 -9.92 10.00 8.53
C THR A 12 -10.89 10.07 9.70
N ILE A 13 -10.43 10.68 10.79
CA ILE A 13 -11.28 11.03 11.94
C ILE A 13 -12.27 12.10 11.48
N GLY A 14 -13.57 11.88 11.73
CA GLY A 14 -14.66 12.79 11.32
C GLY A 14 -15.49 12.28 10.14
N GLN A 15 -15.08 11.22 9.45
CA GLN A 15 -15.96 10.49 8.55
C GLN A 15 -16.82 9.49 9.36
N THR A 16 -18.11 9.45 9.07
CA THR A 16 -19.01 8.50 9.74
C THR A 16 -19.02 7.15 9.01
N THR A 17 -19.16 6.09 9.77
CA THR A 17 -19.35 4.73 9.24
C THR A 17 -20.83 4.40 9.03
N ASP A 18 -21.73 5.31 9.43
CA ASP A 18 -23.16 5.11 9.45
C ASP A 18 -23.72 4.78 8.05
N ASN A 19 -23.22 5.46 7.02
CA ASN A 19 -23.61 5.16 5.65
C ASN A 19 -23.26 3.72 5.22
N GLN A 20 -22.11 3.19 5.69
CA GLN A 20 -21.71 1.81 5.38
C GLN A 20 -22.62 0.81 6.13
N VAL A 21 -22.99 1.12 7.38
CA VAL A 21 -23.90 0.29 8.15
C VAL A 21 -25.29 0.29 7.50
N LEU A 22 -25.79 1.46 7.12
CA LEU A 22 -27.09 1.61 6.45
C LEU A 22 -27.10 0.87 5.10
N GLU A 23 -26.00 0.91 4.32
CA GLU A 23 -25.85 0.16 3.08
C GLU A 23 -25.96 -1.35 3.32
N ILE A 24 -25.33 -1.86 4.38
CA ILE A 24 -25.36 -3.28 4.77
C ILE A 24 -26.77 -3.69 5.19
N GLU A 25 -27.45 -2.88 5.98
CA GLU A 25 -28.81 -3.15 6.42
C GLU A 25 -29.81 -3.11 5.24
N SER A 26 -29.65 -2.13 4.34
CA SER A 26 -30.47 -2.00 3.13
C SER A 26 -30.28 -3.16 2.16
N ALA A 27 -29.12 -3.80 2.17
CA ALA A 27 -28.86 -5.04 1.42
C ALA A 27 -29.44 -6.30 2.09
N GLY A 28 -30.17 -6.15 3.20
CA GLY A 28 -30.88 -7.25 3.89
C GLY A 28 -30.03 -7.97 4.95
N PHE A 29 -28.82 -7.52 5.24
CA PHE A 29 -28.00 -8.10 6.30
C PHE A 29 -28.33 -7.45 7.65
N LYS A 30 -28.97 -8.21 8.55
CA LYS A 30 -29.21 -7.77 9.93
C LYS A 30 -27.96 -7.99 10.77
N VAL A 31 -27.33 -6.90 11.21
CA VAL A 31 -26.11 -6.95 12.03
C VAL A 31 -26.38 -6.34 13.40
N GLU A 32 -26.15 -7.11 14.44
CA GLU A 32 -26.26 -6.59 15.81
C GLU A 32 -25.16 -5.52 16.06
N PRO A 33 -25.44 -4.41 16.77
CA PRO A 33 -24.46 -3.33 17.00
C PRO A 33 -23.12 -3.81 17.56
N ARG A 34 -23.11 -4.82 18.45
CA ARG A 34 -21.89 -5.41 19.02
C ARG A 34 -21.04 -6.20 18.01
N ARG A 35 -21.59 -6.50 16.84
CA ARG A 35 -20.94 -7.23 15.73
C ARG A 35 -20.54 -6.32 14.59
N ILE A 36 -20.73 -5.03 14.74
CA ILE A 36 -20.19 -4.01 13.83
C ILE A 36 -18.81 -3.61 14.35
N ILE A 37 -17.79 -3.92 13.58
CA ILE A 37 -16.41 -3.55 13.90
C ILE A 37 -16.03 -2.34 13.06
N THR A 38 -15.84 -1.21 13.73
CA THR A 38 -15.46 0.06 13.12
C THR A 38 -13.96 0.30 13.32
N GLU A 39 -13.29 0.74 12.27
CA GLU A 39 -11.88 1.11 12.32
C GLU A 39 -11.57 2.37 11.50
N THR A 40 -10.78 3.27 12.11
CA THR A 40 -10.28 4.47 11.42
C THR A 40 -8.81 4.24 11.07
N ILE A 41 -8.55 3.89 9.80
CA ILE A 41 -7.21 3.60 9.30
C ILE A 41 -7.15 3.79 7.78
N SER A 42 -5.98 4.16 7.25
CA SER A 42 -5.79 4.28 5.80
C SER A 42 -5.97 2.93 5.08
N GLY A 43 -6.58 2.96 3.89
CA GLY A 43 -6.70 1.79 3.02
C GLY A 43 -5.36 1.20 2.56
N SER A 44 -4.28 2.01 2.57
CA SER A 44 -2.92 1.55 2.21
C SER A 44 -2.26 0.66 3.25
N VAL A 45 -2.83 0.57 4.47
CA VAL A 45 -2.32 -0.31 5.52
C VAL A 45 -2.78 -1.73 5.25
N ALA A 46 -1.84 -2.68 5.25
CA ALA A 46 -2.13 -4.09 5.04
C ALA A 46 -3.07 -4.64 6.13
N ILE A 47 -3.91 -5.62 5.78
CA ILE A 47 -4.97 -6.12 6.66
C ILE A 47 -4.42 -6.70 7.98
N ASN A 48 -3.28 -7.36 7.94
CA ASN A 48 -2.63 -7.95 9.12
C ASN A 48 -2.10 -6.91 10.12
N GLN A 49 -2.00 -5.66 9.73
CA GLN A 49 -1.59 -4.53 10.58
C GLN A 49 -2.79 -3.76 11.14
N ARG A 50 -4.01 -4.12 10.74
CA ARG A 50 -5.26 -3.46 11.17
C ARG A 50 -5.75 -4.08 12.48
N ARG A 51 -5.65 -3.33 13.56
CA ARG A 51 -6.04 -3.80 14.91
C ARG A 51 -7.53 -4.12 15.03
N GLY A 52 -8.40 -3.37 14.34
CA GLY A 52 -9.84 -3.63 14.31
C GLY A 52 -10.14 -4.95 13.63
N PHE A 53 -9.47 -5.23 12.51
CA PHE A 53 -9.62 -6.50 11.82
C PHE A 53 -9.08 -7.69 12.63
N ALA A 54 -7.96 -7.54 13.34
CA ALA A 54 -7.46 -8.57 14.24
C ALA A 54 -8.50 -8.93 15.32
N ARG A 55 -9.10 -7.91 15.98
CA ARG A 55 -10.17 -8.12 16.95
C ARG A 55 -11.43 -8.76 16.35
N LEU A 56 -11.71 -8.52 15.06
CA LEU A 56 -12.79 -9.20 14.35
C LEU A 56 -12.46 -10.68 14.20
N LEU A 57 -11.26 -11.03 13.73
CA LEU A 57 -10.83 -12.42 13.57
C LEU A 57 -10.94 -13.23 14.87
N ASP A 58 -10.61 -12.63 16.02
CA ASP A 58 -10.70 -13.27 17.35
C ASP A 58 -12.16 -13.60 17.76
N LYS A 59 -13.15 -12.94 17.12
CA LYS A 59 -14.58 -13.14 17.41
C LYS A 59 -15.28 -14.07 16.45
N LEU A 60 -14.71 -14.28 15.27
CA LEU A 60 -15.33 -15.09 14.22
C LEU A 60 -15.21 -16.59 14.53
N GLU A 61 -16.28 -17.31 14.25
CA GLU A 61 -16.38 -18.77 14.38
C GLU A 61 -16.83 -19.39 13.06
N PRO A 62 -16.55 -20.68 12.85
CA PRO A 62 -17.03 -21.40 11.67
C PRO A 62 -18.56 -21.26 11.48
N GLY A 63 -18.96 -20.95 10.25
CA GLY A 63 -20.37 -20.72 9.90
C GLY A 63 -20.81 -19.26 10.00
N ASP A 64 -20.02 -18.35 10.58
CA ASP A 64 -20.32 -16.93 10.62
C ASP A 64 -20.27 -16.28 9.22
N VAL A 65 -20.86 -15.11 9.12
CA VAL A 65 -20.90 -14.30 7.91
C VAL A 65 -20.24 -12.96 8.19
N LEU A 66 -19.26 -12.60 7.37
CA LEU A 66 -18.66 -11.26 7.35
C LEU A 66 -19.21 -10.48 6.14
N VAL A 67 -19.72 -9.28 6.37
CA VAL A 67 -20.20 -8.38 5.32
C VAL A 67 -19.31 -7.14 5.27
N VAL A 68 -18.91 -6.75 4.07
CA VAL A 68 -18.22 -5.51 3.78
C VAL A 68 -18.87 -4.78 2.62
N THR A 69 -18.83 -3.46 2.60
CA THR A 69 -19.38 -2.67 1.50
C THR A 69 -18.52 -2.75 0.25
N LYS A 70 -17.17 -2.74 0.39
CA LYS A 70 -16.20 -2.73 -0.71
C LYS A 70 -15.00 -3.63 -0.40
N LEU A 71 -14.31 -4.11 -1.45
CA LEU A 71 -13.13 -4.97 -1.32
C LEU A 71 -11.97 -4.31 -0.57
N ASP A 72 -11.79 -2.99 -0.69
CA ASP A 72 -10.74 -2.23 0.01
C ASP A 72 -10.88 -2.22 1.53
N ARG A 73 -11.98 -2.76 2.06
CA ARG A 73 -12.13 -3.07 3.48
C ARG A 73 -11.32 -4.29 3.88
N LEU A 74 -11.15 -5.26 2.98
CA LEU A 74 -10.50 -6.56 3.25
C LEU A 74 -9.00 -6.56 2.95
N GLY A 75 -8.44 -5.51 2.37
CA GLY A 75 -7.01 -5.43 2.05
C GLY A 75 -6.63 -4.10 1.43
N ARG A 76 -5.33 -3.88 1.25
CA ARG A 76 -4.75 -2.70 0.61
C ARG A 76 -4.68 -2.83 -0.92
N ASP A 77 -4.60 -4.05 -1.42
CA ASP A 77 -4.49 -4.40 -2.84
C ASP A 77 -5.17 -5.75 -3.11
N ALA A 78 -5.26 -6.16 -4.37
CA ALA A 78 -5.94 -7.37 -4.79
C ALA A 78 -5.35 -8.64 -4.15
N MET A 79 -4.03 -8.70 -3.97
CA MET A 79 -3.34 -9.84 -3.34
C MET A 79 -3.70 -9.95 -1.85
N ASP A 80 -3.67 -8.82 -1.12
CA ASP A 80 -4.02 -8.75 0.30
C ASP A 80 -5.49 -9.12 0.54
N VAL A 81 -6.40 -8.66 -0.34
CA VAL A 81 -7.82 -9.04 -0.32
C VAL A 81 -8.00 -10.54 -0.55
N SER A 82 -7.35 -11.10 -1.57
CA SER A 82 -7.46 -12.52 -1.89
C SER A 82 -6.93 -13.41 -0.76
N ALA A 83 -5.80 -13.06 -0.17
CA ALA A 83 -5.23 -13.77 0.97
C ALA A 83 -6.18 -13.72 2.18
N THR A 84 -6.83 -12.56 2.41
CA THR A 84 -7.80 -12.37 3.49
C THR A 84 -9.03 -13.24 3.29
N VAL A 85 -9.61 -13.25 2.08
CA VAL A 85 -10.78 -14.07 1.76
C VAL A 85 -10.45 -15.56 1.88
N ALA A 86 -9.28 -16.00 1.40
CA ALA A 86 -8.83 -17.37 1.55
C ALA A 86 -8.71 -17.78 3.03
N LYS A 87 -8.07 -16.96 3.85
CA LYS A 87 -7.95 -17.20 5.30
C LYS A 87 -9.32 -17.30 5.99
N LEU A 88 -10.27 -16.42 5.64
CA LEU A 88 -11.63 -16.47 6.21
C LEU A 88 -12.39 -17.74 5.76
N ALA A 89 -12.20 -18.16 4.50
CA ALA A 89 -12.75 -19.41 4.00
C ALA A 89 -12.19 -20.64 4.72
N GLU A 90 -10.88 -20.67 5.01
CA GLU A 90 -10.23 -21.76 5.75
C GLU A 90 -10.79 -21.95 7.17
N ILE A 91 -11.15 -20.85 7.84
CA ILE A 91 -11.80 -20.90 9.16
C ILE A 91 -13.32 -21.09 9.08
N GLY A 92 -13.87 -21.30 7.88
CA GLY A 92 -15.30 -21.58 7.66
C GLY A 92 -16.20 -20.34 7.73
N VAL A 93 -15.67 -19.13 7.55
CA VAL A 93 -16.43 -17.88 7.53
C VAL A 93 -16.78 -17.49 6.09
N ARG A 94 -18.04 -17.18 5.82
CA ARG A 94 -18.50 -16.64 4.54
C ARG A 94 -18.26 -15.15 4.45
N VAL A 95 -17.89 -14.65 3.28
CA VAL A 95 -17.55 -13.24 3.08
C VAL A 95 -18.39 -12.64 1.96
N HIS A 96 -19.23 -11.67 2.29
CA HIS A 96 -20.06 -10.96 1.32
C HIS A 96 -19.53 -9.55 1.06
N CYS A 97 -19.41 -9.17 -0.23
CA CYS A 97 -19.03 -7.83 -0.65
C CYS A 97 -20.18 -7.17 -1.42
N LEU A 98 -20.72 -6.06 -0.89
CA LEU A 98 -21.88 -5.40 -1.47
C LEU A 98 -21.57 -4.77 -2.84
N ALA A 99 -20.39 -4.17 -3.00
CA ALA A 99 -19.97 -3.60 -4.28
C ALA A 99 -19.91 -4.62 -5.44
N LEU A 100 -19.94 -5.91 -5.12
CA LEU A 100 -19.99 -7.02 -6.09
C LEU A 100 -21.37 -7.69 -6.10
N GLY A 101 -22.44 -6.94 -5.79
CA GLY A 101 -23.81 -7.46 -5.74
C GLY A 101 -24.07 -8.39 -4.56
N GLY A 102 -23.31 -8.30 -3.48
CA GLY A 102 -23.48 -9.14 -2.29
C GLY A 102 -23.01 -10.59 -2.48
N VAL A 103 -22.23 -10.87 -3.52
CA VAL A 103 -21.70 -12.22 -3.78
C VAL A 103 -20.85 -12.70 -2.59
N ASP A 104 -21.05 -13.98 -2.22
CA ASP A 104 -20.18 -14.67 -1.27
C ASP A 104 -18.84 -15.00 -1.94
N LEU A 105 -17.80 -14.26 -1.55
CA LEU A 105 -16.45 -14.38 -2.11
C LEU A 105 -15.77 -15.73 -1.79
N THR A 106 -16.28 -16.47 -0.81
CA THR A 106 -15.78 -17.80 -0.44
C THR A 106 -16.41 -18.94 -1.25
N SER A 107 -17.51 -18.65 -1.94
CA SER A 107 -18.19 -19.58 -2.85
C SER A 107 -17.38 -19.82 -4.13
N SER A 108 -17.76 -20.85 -4.91
CA SER A 108 -17.13 -21.13 -6.23
C SER A 108 -17.27 -19.93 -7.19
N THR A 109 -18.44 -19.30 -7.24
CA THR A 109 -18.68 -18.09 -8.04
C THR A 109 -17.85 -16.92 -7.51
N GLY A 110 -17.76 -16.74 -6.21
CA GLY A 110 -16.93 -15.69 -5.58
C GLY A 110 -15.44 -15.89 -5.88
N LYS A 111 -14.94 -17.12 -5.83
CA LYS A 111 -13.55 -17.46 -6.20
C LYS A 111 -13.26 -17.14 -7.67
N LEU A 112 -14.18 -17.44 -8.58
CA LEU A 112 -14.05 -17.06 -9.99
C LEU A 112 -14.01 -15.54 -10.14
N THR A 113 -14.93 -14.82 -9.49
CA THR A 113 -14.97 -13.34 -9.51
C THR A 113 -13.66 -12.74 -8.99
N MET A 114 -13.13 -13.24 -7.88
CA MET A 114 -11.84 -12.81 -7.34
C MET A 114 -10.67 -13.14 -8.29
N GLY A 115 -10.72 -14.28 -8.98
CA GLY A 115 -9.74 -14.64 -10.01
C GLY A 115 -9.69 -13.63 -11.15
N VAL A 116 -10.85 -13.23 -11.67
CA VAL A 116 -10.95 -12.20 -12.72
C VAL A 116 -10.43 -10.84 -12.23
N ILE A 117 -10.82 -10.41 -11.02
CA ILE A 117 -10.36 -9.14 -10.43
C ILE A 117 -8.82 -9.15 -10.28
N ASN A 118 -8.24 -10.26 -9.82
CA ASN A 118 -6.79 -10.38 -9.67
C ASN A 118 -6.07 -10.31 -11.01
N ALA A 119 -6.57 -10.99 -12.04
CA ALA A 119 -5.99 -10.97 -13.39
C ALA A 119 -6.04 -9.55 -13.99
N VAL A 120 -7.13 -8.81 -13.79
CA VAL A 120 -7.24 -7.41 -14.24
C VAL A 120 -6.25 -6.51 -13.48
N ALA A 121 -6.13 -6.67 -12.15
CA ALA A 121 -5.21 -5.88 -11.34
C ALA A 121 -3.73 -6.14 -11.69
N GLU A 122 -3.39 -7.38 -12.03
CA GLU A 122 -2.06 -7.76 -12.51
C GLU A 122 -1.77 -7.12 -13.88
N PHE A 123 -2.70 -7.23 -14.81
CA PHE A 123 -2.60 -6.60 -16.13
C PHE A 123 -2.43 -5.08 -16.05
N GLU A 124 -3.22 -4.39 -15.21
CA GLU A 124 -3.07 -2.94 -15.00
C GLU A 124 -1.68 -2.58 -14.45
N ARG A 125 -1.16 -3.40 -13.52
CA ARG A 125 0.18 -3.22 -12.96
C ARG A 125 1.26 -3.36 -14.04
N ASP A 126 1.16 -4.37 -14.89
CA ASP A 126 2.11 -4.62 -15.97
C ASP A 126 2.12 -3.47 -16.97
N LEU A 127 0.95 -2.96 -17.35
CA LEU A 127 0.84 -1.77 -18.20
C LEU A 127 1.49 -0.52 -17.57
N LEU A 128 1.36 -0.34 -16.26
CA LEU A 128 2.02 0.76 -15.54
C LEU A 128 3.54 0.62 -15.54
N VAL A 129 4.04 -0.61 -15.36
CA VAL A 129 5.48 -0.93 -15.44
C VAL A 129 6.01 -0.64 -16.84
N GLU A 130 5.34 -1.11 -17.89
CA GLU A 130 5.73 -0.85 -19.29
C GLU A 130 5.76 0.65 -19.60
N ARG A 131 4.74 1.40 -19.22
CA ARG A 131 4.70 2.86 -19.42
C ARG A 131 5.85 3.56 -18.70
N THR A 132 6.16 3.13 -17.47
CA THR A 132 7.26 3.68 -16.68
C THR A 132 8.59 3.39 -17.35
N GLN A 133 8.83 2.16 -17.80
CA GLN A 133 10.05 1.78 -18.50
C GLN A 133 10.23 2.53 -19.83
N ALA A 134 9.16 2.67 -20.61
CA ALA A 134 9.16 3.45 -21.85
C ALA A 134 9.48 4.92 -21.57
N GLY A 135 8.91 5.51 -20.51
CA GLY A 135 9.21 6.87 -20.06
C GLY A 135 10.67 7.05 -19.64
N LEU A 136 11.21 6.10 -18.87
CA LEU A 136 12.61 6.11 -18.44
C LEU A 136 13.57 5.96 -19.64
N SER A 137 13.26 5.08 -20.58
CA SER A 137 14.06 4.89 -21.80
C SER A 137 14.08 6.15 -22.66
N ARG A 138 12.95 6.83 -22.84
CA ARG A 138 12.87 8.11 -23.54
C ARG A 138 13.66 9.19 -22.83
N ALA A 139 13.53 9.32 -21.52
CA ALA A 139 14.30 10.31 -20.74
C ALA A 139 15.82 10.08 -20.83
N LYS A 140 16.26 8.80 -20.85
CA LYS A 140 17.68 8.46 -21.10
C LYS A 140 18.12 8.85 -22.50
N ALA A 141 17.31 8.61 -23.53
CA ALA A 141 17.61 8.97 -24.91
C ALA A 141 17.70 10.50 -25.10
N GLU A 142 16.93 11.25 -24.33
CA GLU A 142 16.96 12.73 -24.27
C GLU A 142 18.11 13.26 -23.39
N GLY A 143 19.00 12.40 -22.90
CA GLY A 143 20.16 12.80 -22.06
C GLY A 143 19.81 13.22 -20.64
N LYS A 144 18.58 12.97 -20.17
CA LYS A 144 18.18 13.31 -18.80
C LYS A 144 18.82 12.35 -17.82
N THR A 145 19.44 12.90 -16.78
CA THR A 145 19.96 12.11 -15.65
C THR A 145 18.79 11.63 -14.80
N LEU A 146 18.65 10.30 -14.68
CA LEU A 146 17.60 9.68 -13.89
C LEU A 146 18.06 9.48 -12.44
N GLY A 147 17.11 9.53 -11.52
CA GLY A 147 17.33 9.31 -10.10
C GLY A 147 17.37 10.58 -9.27
N ARG A 148 17.87 10.47 -8.03
CA ARG A 148 17.99 11.62 -7.13
C ARG A 148 19.04 12.59 -7.68
N PRO A 149 18.72 13.88 -7.82
CA PRO A 149 19.70 14.89 -8.23
C PRO A 149 20.96 14.84 -7.37
N ALA A 150 22.11 15.05 -7.99
CA ALA A 150 23.37 15.13 -7.27
C ALA A 150 23.29 16.23 -6.20
N SER A 151 23.74 15.93 -4.99
CA SER A 151 23.76 16.90 -3.87
C SER A 151 24.77 18.03 -4.05
N LEU A 152 25.72 17.85 -4.98
CA LEU A 152 26.66 18.84 -5.44
C LEU A 152 26.47 19.03 -6.95
N THR A 153 26.25 20.29 -7.38
CA THR A 153 26.33 20.65 -8.80
C THR A 153 27.78 20.56 -9.27
N GLU A 154 28.00 20.50 -10.59
CA GLU A 154 29.33 20.38 -11.17
C GLU A 154 30.25 21.53 -10.71
N ASP A 155 29.74 22.76 -10.66
CA ASP A 155 30.50 23.91 -10.16
C ASP A 155 30.90 23.78 -8.69
N ARG A 156 29.96 23.34 -7.85
CA ARG A 156 30.23 23.08 -6.43
C ARG A 156 31.19 21.93 -6.22
N ARG A 157 31.15 20.93 -7.09
CA ARG A 157 32.09 19.82 -7.07
C ARG A 157 33.52 20.29 -7.33
N LYS A 158 33.72 21.11 -8.36
CA LYS A 158 35.06 21.72 -8.66
C LYS A 158 35.61 22.53 -7.49
N VAL A 159 34.72 23.31 -6.82
CA VAL A 159 35.12 24.05 -5.63
C VAL A 159 35.51 23.11 -4.49
N VAL A 160 34.78 22.04 -4.28
CA VAL A 160 35.11 21.02 -3.26
C VAL A 160 36.44 20.34 -3.58
N GLU A 161 36.69 19.99 -4.85
CA GLU A 161 37.95 19.39 -5.31
C GLU A 161 39.15 20.33 -5.01
N GLN A 162 39.05 21.60 -5.38
CA GLN A 162 40.09 22.58 -5.10
C GLN A 162 40.36 22.73 -3.59
N ARG A 163 39.29 22.84 -2.79
CA ARG A 163 39.40 22.98 -1.33
C ARG A 163 40.00 21.75 -0.67
N LEU A 164 39.78 20.55 -1.22
CA LEU A 164 40.42 19.31 -0.76
C LEU A 164 41.92 19.33 -1.03
N VAL A 165 42.33 19.82 -2.20
CA VAL A 165 43.76 20.03 -2.53
C VAL A 165 44.42 21.04 -1.58
N ASP A 166 43.69 22.10 -1.22
CA ASP A 166 44.12 23.15 -0.28
C ASP A 166 44.17 22.67 1.18
N GLY A 167 43.85 21.37 1.44
CA GLY A 167 43.94 20.76 2.77
C GLY A 167 42.69 20.91 3.65
N ALA A 168 41.55 21.33 3.09
CA ALA A 168 40.30 21.42 3.87
C ALA A 168 39.78 20.04 4.28
N SER A 169 39.28 19.92 5.54
CA SER A 169 38.80 18.65 6.03
C SER A 169 37.46 18.25 5.41
N VAL A 170 37.24 16.94 5.19
CA VAL A 170 35.95 16.36 4.72
C VAL A 170 34.77 16.83 5.57
N SER A 171 34.97 16.94 6.88
CA SER A 171 33.92 17.35 7.82
C SER A 171 33.54 18.82 7.66
N THR A 172 34.53 19.70 7.38
CA THR A 172 34.31 21.12 7.15
C THR A 172 33.54 21.33 5.86
N LEU A 173 33.97 20.70 4.78
CA LEU A 173 33.33 20.80 3.47
C LEU A 173 31.90 20.20 3.49
N ALA A 174 31.68 19.10 4.18
CA ALA A 174 30.33 18.52 4.32
C ALA A 174 29.34 19.49 4.99
N ARG A 175 29.78 20.25 6.00
CA ARG A 175 29.00 21.30 6.66
C ARG A 175 28.77 22.51 5.75
N GLU A 176 29.80 23.02 5.15
CA GLU A 176 29.79 24.20 4.29
C GLU A 176 28.84 24.00 3.08
N PHE A 177 28.96 22.86 2.41
CA PHE A 177 28.14 22.53 1.23
C PHE A 177 26.80 21.86 1.56
N LYS A 178 26.45 21.72 2.85
CA LYS A 178 25.20 21.10 3.34
C LYS A 178 24.96 19.71 2.73
N THR A 179 26.01 18.89 2.69
CA THR A 179 25.99 17.53 2.14
C THR A 179 26.53 16.51 3.13
N SER A 180 26.50 15.22 2.79
CA SER A 180 27.05 14.18 3.65
C SER A 180 28.58 14.08 3.51
N ARG A 181 29.24 13.65 4.59
CA ARG A 181 30.68 13.32 4.54
C ARG A 181 30.99 12.32 3.43
N GLN A 182 30.10 11.34 3.22
CA GLN A 182 30.25 10.32 2.20
C GLN A 182 30.26 10.92 0.78
N THR A 183 29.48 11.98 0.53
CA THR A 183 29.51 12.70 -0.75
C THR A 183 30.87 13.35 -0.98
N ILE A 184 31.43 14.03 0.04
CA ILE A 184 32.75 14.65 -0.06
C ILE A 184 33.87 13.60 -0.22
N MET A 185 33.78 12.48 0.51
CA MET A 185 34.74 11.38 0.36
C MET A 185 34.72 10.81 -1.06
N ARG A 186 33.55 10.61 -1.68
CA ARG A 186 33.46 10.16 -3.08
C ARG A 186 34.12 11.14 -4.06
N VAL A 187 34.00 12.45 -3.81
CA VAL A 187 34.67 13.45 -4.62
C VAL A 187 36.21 13.30 -4.46
N ARG A 188 36.68 13.20 -3.22
CA ARG A 188 38.11 13.00 -2.93
C ARG A 188 38.67 11.72 -3.57
N ASP A 189 37.96 10.61 -3.41
CA ASP A 189 38.39 9.30 -3.93
C ASP A 189 38.39 9.28 -5.47
N ALA A 190 37.53 10.07 -6.12
CA ALA A 190 37.53 10.25 -7.57
C ALA A 190 38.73 11.11 -8.09
N MET A 191 39.38 11.90 -7.22
CA MET A 191 40.56 12.70 -7.55
C MET A 191 41.87 11.90 -7.47
N SER A 192 41.87 10.77 -6.77
CA SER A 192 42.99 9.85 -6.62
C SER A 192 42.79 8.66 -7.56
N PRO A 193 43.25 8.70 -8.82
CA PRO A 193 43.26 7.50 -9.66
C PRO A 193 44.28 6.53 -9.07
N SER A 194 43.85 5.26 -8.93
CA SER A 194 44.71 4.13 -8.53
C SER A 194 45.83 3.92 -9.55
#